data_28b7d622d1c9a151721217ed98c8c3cb
#
_entry.id   28b7d622d1c9a151721217ed98c8c3cb
#
_cell.length_a   1.000
_cell.length_b   1.000
_cell.length_c   1.000
_cell.angle_alpha   90.00
_cell.angle_beta   90.00
_cell.angle_gamma   90.00
#
_symmetry.space_group_name_H-M   'P 1'
#
loop_
_entity.id
_entity.type
_entity.pdbx_description
1 polymer ?
#
loop_
_entity_poly.entity_id
_entity_poly.type
_entity_poly.pdbx_seq_one_letter_code
_entity_poly.pdbx_strand_id
1 'polypeptide(L)'
;AFFSHVSANVPLYAIAGLLLLGFVNTIGLRESATLSLGMAAASLLTNLVVVAVTAYELGGDAERWRALAAAVFDGVGELGRREMLVGFGAAWLAFSGLESMSQLAPVIREPLRRTARMTMASVVVTVLLTSPTLAVLSIGVLPAAGGEVASERLISQLAFTQGGSLLGLAVVVTASSLLLFAANTAIIGAYHVFVALSERRYFPNRMRRRHPRFNTPYLAIRFATVVPIAIIWAT
;
A
#
# COMPACT_ATOMS: atom_id res chain seq x y z
N ALA A 1 23.15 -8.88 7.24
CA ALA A 1 23.73 -7.55 7.63
C ALA A 1 22.91 -6.37 7.07
N PHE A 2 22.56 -6.31 5.76
CA PHE A 2 21.79 -5.18 5.20
C PHE A 2 20.39 -5.04 5.82
N PHE A 3 19.64 -6.12 5.94
CA PHE A 3 18.29 -6.12 6.50
C PHE A 3 18.24 -5.80 8.00
N SER A 4 19.24 -6.18 8.78
CA SER A 4 19.31 -5.85 10.20
C SER A 4 19.58 -4.36 10.45
N HIS A 5 20.37 -3.71 9.61
CA HIS A 5 20.58 -2.25 9.68
C HIS A 5 19.33 -1.46 9.27
N VAL A 6 18.56 -1.96 8.28
CA VAL A 6 17.33 -1.30 7.85
C VAL A 6 16.24 -1.42 8.92
N SER A 7 16.09 -2.59 9.58
CA SER A 7 15.08 -2.77 10.62
C SER A 7 15.29 -1.89 11.85
N ALA A 8 16.55 -1.64 12.24
CA ALA A 8 16.86 -0.77 13.37
C ALA A 8 16.55 0.72 13.12
N ASN A 9 16.45 1.14 11.86
CA ASN A 9 16.28 2.55 11.48
C ASN A 9 14.98 2.83 10.72
N VAL A 10 14.00 1.91 10.74
CA VAL A 10 12.69 2.10 10.06
C VAL A 10 12.03 3.44 10.39
N PRO A 11 11.95 3.90 11.66
CA PRO A 11 11.36 5.20 11.97
C PRO A 11 12.10 6.36 11.28
N LEU A 12 13.42 6.30 11.21
CA LEU A 12 14.23 7.34 10.58
C LEU A 12 13.96 7.43 9.07
N TYR A 13 13.87 6.30 8.39
CA TYR A 13 13.52 6.25 6.96
C TYR A 13 12.09 6.73 6.69
N ALA A 14 11.14 6.36 7.57
CA ALA A 14 9.76 6.84 7.48
C ALA A 14 9.68 8.36 7.65
N ILE A 15 10.37 8.92 8.63
CA ILE A 15 10.46 10.38 8.86
C ILE A 15 11.09 11.08 7.65
N ALA A 16 12.20 10.55 7.13
CA ALA A 16 12.86 11.10 5.95
C ALA A 16 11.93 11.10 4.72
N GLY A 17 11.19 10.01 4.51
CA GLY A 17 10.18 9.90 3.45
C GLY A 17 9.05 10.92 3.62
N LEU A 18 8.51 11.08 4.81
CA LEU A 18 7.47 12.07 5.10
C LEU A 18 7.96 13.51 4.90
N LEU A 19 9.19 13.82 5.31
CA LEU A 19 9.80 15.14 5.09
C LEU A 19 9.98 15.42 3.60
N LEU A 20 10.44 14.43 2.84
CA LEU A 20 10.57 14.53 1.38
C LEU A 20 9.20 14.80 0.73
N LEU A 21 8.17 14.04 1.10
CA LEU A 21 6.82 14.23 0.58
C LEU A 21 6.23 15.59 0.97
N GLY A 22 6.42 16.04 2.20
CA GLY A 22 6.01 17.37 2.65
C GLY A 22 6.69 18.48 1.86
N PHE A 23 7.97 18.33 1.55
CA PHE A 23 8.73 19.25 0.71
C PHE A 23 8.21 19.28 -0.73
N VAL A 24 8.03 18.12 -1.35
CA VAL A 24 7.49 17.96 -2.71
C VAL A 24 6.10 18.58 -2.83
N ASN A 25 5.21 18.33 -1.86
CA ASN A 25 3.87 18.93 -1.83
C ASN A 25 3.92 20.45 -1.62
N THR A 26 4.88 20.97 -0.86
CA THR A 26 5.05 22.41 -0.66
C THR A 26 5.47 23.12 -1.95
N ILE A 27 6.35 22.51 -2.75
CA ILE A 27 6.74 23.02 -4.07
C ILE A 27 5.56 22.93 -5.06
N GLY A 28 4.58 22.06 -4.78
CA GLY A 28 3.41 21.87 -5.65
C GLY A 28 3.75 21.04 -6.89
N LEU A 29 4.75 20.19 -6.80
CA LEU A 29 5.00 19.19 -7.82
C LEU A 29 3.80 18.24 -7.82
N ARG A 30 2.94 18.41 -8.81
CA ARG A 30 1.84 17.49 -9.04
C ARG A 30 2.44 16.17 -9.47
N GLU A 31 2.21 15.16 -8.69
CA GLU A 31 2.50 13.80 -9.07
C GLU A 31 1.79 13.53 -10.39
N SER A 32 2.56 13.09 -11.38
CA SER A 32 1.98 12.74 -12.66
C SER A 32 1.09 11.51 -12.45
N ALA A 33 -0.21 11.63 -12.71
CA ALA A 33 -1.13 10.49 -12.71
C ALA A 33 -0.62 9.34 -13.59
N THR A 34 0.14 9.67 -14.63
CA THR A 34 0.81 8.69 -15.50
C THR A 34 1.90 7.92 -14.76
N LEU A 35 2.68 8.58 -13.90
CA LEU A 35 3.72 7.93 -13.12
C LEU A 35 3.10 6.97 -12.09
N SER A 36 2.09 7.42 -11.34
CA SER A 36 1.37 6.57 -10.37
C SER A 36 0.72 5.38 -11.05
N LEU A 37 0.10 5.57 -12.21
CA LEU A 37 -0.49 4.49 -13.01
C LEU A 37 0.59 3.52 -13.51
N GLY A 38 1.72 4.03 -13.99
CA GLY A 38 2.86 3.21 -14.43
C GLY A 38 3.41 2.36 -13.30
N MET A 39 3.57 2.91 -12.10
CA MET A 39 4.03 2.17 -10.92
C MET A 39 3.01 1.13 -10.44
N ALA A 40 1.72 1.47 -10.47
CA ALA A 40 0.66 0.51 -10.14
C ALA A 40 0.63 -0.66 -11.14
N ALA A 41 0.76 -0.37 -12.43
CA ALA A 41 0.86 -1.40 -13.46
C ALA A 41 2.12 -2.26 -13.30
N ALA A 42 3.27 -1.66 -13.01
CA ALA A 42 4.51 -2.37 -12.74
C ALA A 42 4.38 -3.29 -11.52
N SER A 43 3.77 -2.82 -10.43
CA SER A 43 3.53 -3.63 -9.24
C SER A 43 2.58 -4.80 -9.52
N LEU A 44 1.49 -4.56 -10.24
CA LEU A 44 0.56 -5.62 -10.64
C LEU A 44 1.28 -6.67 -11.49
N LEU A 45 2.07 -6.23 -12.48
CA LEU A 45 2.83 -7.12 -13.34
C LEU A 45 3.83 -7.95 -12.52
N THR A 46 4.55 -7.32 -11.61
CA THR A 46 5.51 -7.99 -10.72
C THR A 46 4.80 -9.05 -9.86
N ASN A 47 3.65 -8.73 -9.28
CA ASN A 47 2.86 -9.69 -8.51
C ASN A 47 2.36 -10.86 -9.37
N LEU A 48 1.92 -10.61 -10.59
CA LEU A 48 1.52 -11.66 -11.53
C LEU A 48 2.70 -12.57 -11.92
N VAL A 49 3.90 -11.99 -12.08
CA VAL A 49 5.13 -12.76 -12.31
C VAL A 49 5.46 -13.63 -11.10
N VAL A 50 5.32 -13.12 -9.88
CA VAL A 50 5.52 -13.92 -8.64
C VAL A 50 4.55 -15.10 -8.64
N VAL A 51 3.27 -14.88 -8.92
CA VAL A 51 2.27 -15.94 -9.00
C VAL A 51 2.63 -16.96 -10.07
N ALA A 52 3.01 -16.50 -11.27
CA ALA A 52 3.35 -17.38 -12.39
C ALA A 52 4.60 -18.22 -12.11
N VAL A 53 5.65 -17.62 -11.55
CA VAL A 53 6.89 -18.34 -11.19
C VAL A 53 6.60 -19.36 -10.10
N THR A 54 5.86 -18.99 -9.06
CA THR A 54 5.50 -19.90 -7.97
C THR A 54 4.64 -21.06 -8.47
N ALA A 55 3.66 -20.78 -9.35
CA ALA A 55 2.83 -21.82 -9.95
C ALA A 55 3.65 -22.76 -10.87
N TYR A 56 4.64 -22.22 -11.58
CA TYR A 56 5.55 -22.99 -12.41
C TYR A 56 6.45 -23.91 -11.57
N GLU A 57 7.00 -23.41 -10.45
CA GLU A 57 7.81 -24.19 -9.50
C GLU A 57 7.00 -25.30 -8.78
N LEU A 58 5.74 -25.04 -8.50
CA LEU A 58 4.81 -26.07 -8.01
C LEU A 58 4.58 -27.15 -9.08
N GLY A 59 4.73 -26.78 -10.36
CA GLY A 59 4.65 -27.67 -11.50
C GLY A 59 3.29 -28.33 -11.68
N GLY A 60 3.27 -29.43 -12.43
CA GLY A 60 2.09 -30.29 -12.61
C GLY A 60 1.87 -31.28 -11.47
N ASP A 61 2.55 -31.14 -10.34
CA ASP A 61 2.45 -32.06 -9.22
C ASP A 61 1.14 -31.86 -8.45
N ALA A 62 0.16 -32.70 -8.75
CA ALA A 62 -1.15 -32.67 -8.13
C ALA A 62 -1.11 -32.87 -6.61
N GLU A 63 -0.09 -33.57 -6.09
CA GLU A 63 0.05 -33.78 -4.63
C GLU A 63 0.44 -32.49 -3.92
N ARG A 64 1.36 -31.72 -4.50
CA ARG A 64 1.73 -30.39 -3.95
C ARG A 64 0.56 -29.43 -3.93
N TRP A 65 -0.24 -29.41 -4.99
CA TRP A 65 -1.46 -28.59 -5.02
C TRP A 65 -2.51 -29.04 -4.01
N ARG A 66 -2.67 -30.36 -3.80
CA ARG A 66 -3.56 -30.89 -2.75
C ARG A 66 -3.05 -30.56 -1.36
N ALA A 67 -1.75 -30.69 -1.12
CA ALA A 67 -1.13 -30.32 0.15
C ALA A 67 -1.30 -28.82 0.47
N LEU A 68 -1.11 -27.96 -0.55
CA LEU A 68 -1.38 -26.52 -0.43
C LEU A 68 -2.85 -26.24 -0.05
N ALA A 69 -3.77 -26.86 -0.77
CA ALA A 69 -5.20 -26.72 -0.49
C ALA A 69 -5.55 -27.22 0.92
N ALA A 70 -5.05 -28.39 1.32
CA ALA A 70 -5.27 -28.96 2.65
C ALA A 70 -4.74 -27.99 3.73
N ALA A 71 -3.52 -27.49 3.61
CA ALA A 71 -2.94 -26.54 4.58
C ALA A 71 -3.79 -25.26 4.75
N VAL A 72 -4.38 -24.77 3.66
CA VAL A 72 -5.27 -23.60 3.71
C VAL A 72 -6.61 -23.94 4.38
N PHE A 73 -7.24 -25.06 4.00
CA PHE A 73 -8.54 -25.47 4.56
C PHE A 73 -8.43 -25.89 6.01
N ASP A 74 -7.37 -26.61 6.41
CA ASP A 74 -7.12 -27.00 7.77
C ASP A 74 -6.85 -25.76 8.64
N GLY A 75 -6.01 -24.83 8.18
CA GLY A 75 -5.76 -23.57 8.86
C GLY A 75 -7.01 -22.72 9.03
N VAL A 76 -7.90 -22.67 8.02
CA VAL A 76 -9.19 -21.97 8.14
C VAL A 76 -10.12 -22.69 9.11
N GLY A 77 -10.10 -24.02 9.13
CA GLY A 77 -10.92 -24.84 10.04
C GLY A 77 -10.55 -24.68 11.52
N GLU A 78 -9.30 -24.40 11.80
CA GLU A 78 -8.78 -24.17 13.17
C GLU A 78 -9.03 -22.73 13.66
N LEU A 79 -9.37 -21.78 12.78
CA LEU A 79 -9.65 -20.40 13.13
C LEU A 79 -10.90 -20.29 14.01
N GLY A 80 -10.71 -19.82 15.25
CA GLY A 80 -11.81 -19.46 16.13
C GLY A 80 -12.56 -18.21 15.63
N ARG A 81 -13.78 -18.00 16.14
CA ARG A 81 -14.57 -16.80 15.78
C ARG A 81 -13.87 -15.49 16.06
N ARG A 82 -13.04 -15.46 17.11
CA ARG A 82 -12.27 -14.27 17.49
C ARG A 82 -11.20 -13.95 16.45
N GLU A 83 -10.44 -14.97 16.03
CA GLU A 83 -9.39 -14.87 15.03
C GLU A 83 -9.98 -14.42 13.68
N MET A 84 -11.12 -14.95 13.31
CA MET A 84 -11.85 -14.54 12.10
C MET A 84 -12.26 -13.05 12.16
N LEU A 85 -12.79 -12.60 13.31
CA LEU A 85 -13.16 -11.19 13.49
C LEU A 85 -11.96 -10.25 13.48
N VAL A 86 -10.87 -10.65 14.13
CA VAL A 86 -9.62 -9.87 14.13
C VAL A 86 -9.03 -9.81 12.73
N GLY A 87 -8.98 -10.93 12.02
CA GLY A 87 -8.52 -11.01 10.64
C GLY A 87 -9.37 -10.17 9.68
N PHE A 88 -10.70 -10.21 9.85
CA PHE A 88 -11.63 -9.36 9.09
C PHE A 88 -11.37 -7.88 9.37
N GLY A 89 -11.19 -7.49 10.63
CA GLY A 89 -10.87 -6.12 11.01
C GLY A 89 -9.54 -5.63 10.41
N ALA A 90 -8.52 -6.49 10.43
CA ALA A 90 -7.22 -6.21 9.82
C ALA A 90 -7.33 -6.08 8.29
N ALA A 91 -8.09 -6.97 7.64
CA ALA A 91 -8.36 -6.89 6.20
C ALA A 91 -9.12 -5.61 5.84
N TRP A 92 -10.09 -5.19 6.66
CA TRP A 92 -10.82 -3.94 6.47
C TRP A 92 -9.90 -2.72 6.49
N LEU A 93 -8.91 -2.72 7.37
CA LEU A 93 -7.90 -1.66 7.42
C LEU A 93 -7.08 -1.58 6.13
N ALA A 94 -6.80 -2.70 5.48
CA ALA A 94 -6.09 -2.74 4.21
C ALA A 94 -6.91 -2.15 3.03
N PHE A 95 -8.24 -2.11 3.16
CA PHE A 95 -9.12 -1.44 2.20
C PHE A 95 -9.27 0.07 2.46
N SER A 96 -8.65 0.60 3.50
CA SER A 96 -8.54 2.04 3.72
C SER A 96 -7.83 2.67 2.52
N GLY A 97 -8.41 3.67 1.93
CA GLY A 97 -7.96 4.24 0.65
C GLY A 97 -9.06 4.24 -0.41
N LEU A 98 -10.07 3.38 -0.29
CA LEU A 98 -11.26 3.45 -1.14
C LEU A 98 -12.05 4.73 -0.88
N GLU A 99 -11.99 5.29 0.33
CA GLU A 99 -12.54 6.59 0.66
C GLU A 99 -11.90 7.75 -0.12
N SER A 100 -10.67 7.57 -0.59
CA SER A 100 -9.98 8.55 -1.44
C SER A 100 -10.73 8.80 -2.74
N MET A 101 -11.52 7.84 -3.21
CA MET A 101 -12.42 8.02 -4.37
C MET A 101 -13.46 9.11 -4.13
N SER A 102 -13.98 9.25 -2.91
CA SER A 102 -14.92 10.31 -2.56
C SER A 102 -14.25 11.69 -2.55
N GLN A 103 -12.99 11.76 -2.12
CA GLN A 103 -12.18 12.98 -2.11
C GLN A 103 -11.81 13.41 -3.54
N LEU A 104 -11.63 12.46 -4.44
CA LEU A 104 -11.31 12.71 -5.84
C LEU A 104 -12.55 12.99 -6.71
N ALA A 105 -13.76 12.84 -6.18
CA ALA A 105 -15.01 13.05 -6.93
C ALA A 105 -15.05 14.35 -7.77
N PRO A 106 -14.56 15.51 -7.27
CA PRO A 106 -14.55 16.75 -8.05
C PRO A 106 -13.61 16.75 -9.27
N VAL A 107 -12.64 15.83 -9.31
CA VAL A 107 -11.62 15.74 -10.39
C VAL A 107 -11.86 14.55 -11.32
N ILE A 108 -12.84 13.69 -11.01
CA ILE A 108 -13.19 12.55 -11.86
C ILE A 108 -13.85 13.05 -13.15
N ARG A 109 -13.36 12.51 -14.27
CA ARG A 109 -13.89 12.82 -15.61
C ARG A 109 -15.31 12.31 -15.78
N GLU A 110 -16.16 13.13 -16.37
CA GLU A 110 -17.52 12.71 -16.73
C GLU A 110 -17.54 11.61 -17.81
N PRO A 111 -18.51 10.70 -17.78
CA PRO A 111 -19.62 10.59 -16.81
C PRO A 111 -19.18 10.00 -15.48
N LEU A 112 -19.23 10.81 -14.42
CA LEU A 112 -18.73 10.53 -13.07
C LEU A 112 -19.12 9.12 -12.57
N ARG A 113 -20.41 8.77 -12.67
CA ARG A 113 -20.93 7.50 -12.16
C ARG A 113 -20.32 6.27 -12.83
N ARG A 114 -20.13 6.33 -14.16
CA ARG A 114 -19.55 5.24 -14.94
C ARG A 114 -18.06 5.11 -14.64
N THR A 115 -17.34 6.22 -14.64
CA THR A 115 -15.91 6.25 -14.38
C THR A 115 -15.59 5.75 -12.98
N ALA A 116 -16.30 6.25 -11.95
CA ALA A 116 -16.13 5.80 -10.57
C ALA A 116 -16.42 4.29 -10.42
N ARG A 117 -17.51 3.79 -11.02
CA ARG A 117 -17.85 2.35 -10.97
C ARG A 117 -16.79 1.49 -11.64
N MET A 118 -16.27 1.89 -12.79
CA MET A 118 -15.21 1.14 -13.49
C MET A 118 -13.91 1.12 -12.69
N THR A 119 -13.51 2.26 -12.11
CA THR A 119 -12.33 2.33 -11.26
C THR A 119 -12.46 1.46 -10.02
N MET A 120 -13.59 1.53 -9.31
CA MET A 120 -13.86 0.68 -8.15
C MET A 120 -13.87 -0.80 -8.52
N ALA A 121 -14.53 -1.17 -9.60
CA ALA A 121 -14.54 -2.56 -10.08
C ALA A 121 -13.14 -3.05 -10.42
N SER A 122 -12.32 -2.23 -11.09
CA SER A 122 -10.92 -2.54 -11.41
C SER A 122 -10.11 -2.80 -10.14
N VAL A 123 -10.22 -1.94 -9.12
CA VAL A 123 -9.52 -2.12 -7.83
C VAL A 123 -9.97 -3.41 -7.14
N VAL A 124 -11.29 -3.64 -7.03
CA VAL A 124 -11.83 -4.84 -6.39
C VAL A 124 -11.36 -6.11 -7.09
N VAL A 125 -11.43 -6.15 -8.42
CA VAL A 125 -10.99 -7.31 -9.21
C VAL A 125 -9.49 -7.55 -9.02
N THR A 126 -8.67 -6.49 -9.07
CA THR A 126 -7.22 -6.62 -8.87
C THR A 126 -6.90 -7.18 -7.49
N VAL A 127 -7.51 -6.63 -6.44
CA VAL A 127 -7.28 -7.06 -5.06
C VAL A 127 -7.75 -8.51 -4.85
N LEU A 128 -8.93 -8.88 -5.35
CA LEU A 128 -9.47 -10.24 -5.24
C LEU A 128 -8.63 -11.28 -5.96
N LEU A 129 -8.00 -10.91 -7.08
CA LEU A 129 -7.13 -11.83 -7.82
C LEU A 129 -5.75 -11.95 -7.19
N THR A 130 -5.16 -10.85 -6.74
CA THR A 130 -3.76 -10.84 -6.29
C THR A 130 -3.60 -11.21 -4.82
N SER A 131 -4.34 -10.58 -3.91
CA SER A 131 -4.10 -10.72 -2.48
C SER A 131 -4.37 -12.13 -1.94
N PRO A 132 -5.52 -12.77 -2.21
CA PRO A 132 -5.74 -14.14 -1.73
C PRO A 132 -4.78 -15.15 -2.38
N THR A 133 -4.51 -14.99 -3.68
CA THR A 133 -3.61 -15.90 -4.41
C THR A 133 -2.19 -15.83 -3.83
N LEU A 134 -1.65 -14.63 -3.64
CA LEU A 134 -0.32 -14.45 -3.04
C LEU A 134 -0.27 -14.92 -1.59
N ALA A 135 -1.33 -14.68 -0.80
CA ALA A 135 -1.41 -15.17 0.58
C ALA A 135 -1.39 -16.71 0.64
N VAL A 136 -2.23 -17.36 -0.15
CA VAL A 136 -2.30 -18.83 -0.24
C VAL A 136 -0.95 -19.42 -0.66
N LEU A 137 -0.35 -18.90 -1.73
CA LEU A 137 0.94 -19.36 -2.21
C LEU A 137 2.05 -19.15 -1.18
N SER A 138 2.05 -18.00 -0.48
CA SER A 138 3.04 -17.72 0.55
C SER A 138 2.95 -18.68 1.73
N ILE A 139 1.73 -18.95 2.24
CA ILE A 139 1.50 -19.84 3.37
C ILE A 139 1.85 -21.29 3.02
N GLY A 140 1.57 -21.71 1.80
CA GLY A 140 1.82 -23.10 1.39
C GLY A 140 3.26 -23.37 0.98
N VAL A 141 3.97 -22.39 0.45
CA VAL A 141 5.33 -22.60 -0.11
C VAL A 141 6.43 -22.22 0.87
N LEU A 142 6.29 -21.11 1.62
CA LEU A 142 7.36 -20.63 2.50
C LEU A 142 7.75 -21.57 3.65
N PRO A 143 6.82 -22.23 4.38
CA PRO A 143 7.18 -23.18 5.43
C PRO A 143 7.98 -24.38 4.92
N ALA A 144 7.65 -24.85 3.72
CA ALA A 144 8.34 -25.98 3.08
C ALA A 144 9.79 -25.62 2.69
N ALA A 145 10.11 -24.33 2.54
CA ALA A 145 11.45 -23.84 2.27
C ALA A 145 12.30 -23.64 3.56
N GLY A 146 11.79 -24.01 4.73
CA GLY A 146 12.52 -23.95 6.02
C GLY A 146 12.75 -22.53 6.54
N GLY A 147 12.02 -21.54 6.03
CA GLY A 147 12.13 -20.15 6.46
C GLY A 147 11.13 -19.77 7.56
N GLU A 148 11.56 -18.91 8.47
CA GLU A 148 10.65 -18.25 9.42
C GLU A 148 9.72 -17.32 8.60
N VAL A 149 8.40 -17.58 8.69
CA VAL A 149 7.40 -16.83 7.91
C VAL A 149 7.10 -15.51 8.60
N ALA A 150 7.77 -14.45 8.21
CA ALA A 150 7.45 -13.11 8.71
C ALA A 150 6.22 -12.56 7.98
N SER A 151 5.09 -12.44 8.69
CA SER A 151 3.81 -11.98 8.15
C SER A 151 3.90 -10.65 7.40
N GLU A 152 4.82 -9.77 7.81
CA GLU A 152 5.05 -8.46 7.21
C GLU A 152 5.80 -8.51 5.86
N ARG A 153 6.38 -9.66 5.49
CA ARG A 153 7.27 -9.80 4.33
C ARG A 153 6.91 -10.96 3.42
N LEU A 154 5.72 -11.52 3.56
CA LEU A 154 5.28 -12.72 2.86
C LEU A 154 5.54 -12.68 1.35
N ILE A 155 5.10 -11.61 0.68
CA ILE A 155 5.21 -11.50 -0.78
C ILE A 155 6.67 -11.34 -1.22
N SER A 156 7.44 -10.54 -0.51
CA SER A 156 8.87 -10.36 -0.83
C SER A 156 9.67 -11.63 -0.56
N GLN A 157 9.39 -12.32 0.56
CA GLN A 157 10.02 -13.63 0.84
C GLN A 157 9.68 -14.65 -0.24
N LEU A 158 8.41 -14.76 -0.65
CA LEU A 158 7.99 -15.63 -1.73
C LEU A 158 8.73 -15.31 -3.03
N ALA A 159 8.83 -14.03 -3.38
CA ALA A 159 9.53 -13.58 -4.58
C ALA A 159 11.03 -13.89 -4.54
N PHE A 160 11.69 -13.69 -3.39
CA PHE A 160 13.11 -14.04 -3.22
C PHE A 160 13.35 -15.55 -3.29
N THR A 161 12.45 -16.33 -2.68
CA THR A 161 12.60 -17.80 -2.60
C THR A 161 12.34 -18.47 -3.96
N GLN A 162 11.31 -18.03 -4.68
CA GLN A 162 10.88 -18.68 -5.93
C GLN A 162 11.48 -18.03 -7.19
N GLY A 163 11.67 -16.72 -7.19
CA GLY A 163 12.14 -15.97 -8.36
C GLY A 163 13.54 -15.36 -8.23
N GLY A 164 14.21 -15.66 -7.12
CA GLY A 164 15.56 -15.16 -6.85
C GLY A 164 15.63 -13.66 -6.53
N SER A 165 16.87 -13.16 -6.47
CA SER A 165 17.14 -11.79 -6.00
C SER A 165 16.55 -10.70 -6.87
N LEU A 166 16.48 -10.90 -8.19
CA LEU A 166 15.96 -9.91 -9.12
C LEU A 166 14.46 -9.68 -8.92
N LEU A 167 13.68 -10.77 -8.85
CA LEU A 167 12.23 -10.69 -8.65
C LEU A 167 11.90 -10.17 -7.24
N GLY A 168 12.62 -10.62 -6.21
CA GLY A 168 12.48 -10.11 -4.86
C GLY A 168 12.74 -8.61 -4.77
N LEU A 169 13.81 -8.12 -5.42
CA LEU A 169 14.10 -6.69 -5.47
C LEU A 169 13.01 -5.90 -6.23
N ALA A 170 12.52 -6.43 -7.34
CA ALA A 170 11.43 -5.81 -8.10
C ALA A 170 10.16 -5.65 -7.25
N VAL A 171 9.79 -6.68 -6.47
CA VAL A 171 8.67 -6.60 -5.51
C VAL A 171 8.91 -5.52 -4.47
N VAL A 172 10.09 -5.49 -3.85
CA VAL A 172 10.42 -4.49 -2.81
C VAL A 172 10.35 -3.07 -3.37
N VAL A 173 10.93 -2.83 -4.54
CA VAL A 173 10.94 -1.49 -5.18
C VAL A 173 9.52 -1.05 -5.55
N THR A 174 8.74 -1.92 -6.20
CA THR A 174 7.38 -1.57 -6.63
C THR A 174 6.45 -1.37 -5.43
N ALA A 175 6.51 -2.23 -4.41
CA ALA A 175 5.71 -2.10 -3.19
C ALA A 175 6.07 -0.83 -2.42
N SER A 176 7.37 -0.54 -2.24
CA SER A 176 7.83 0.68 -1.56
C SER A 176 7.38 1.94 -2.30
N SER A 177 7.42 1.92 -3.62
CA SER A 177 6.94 3.03 -4.45
C SER A 177 5.44 3.25 -4.26
N LEU A 178 4.63 2.19 -4.26
CA LEU A 178 3.18 2.29 -4.02
C LEU A 178 2.86 2.83 -2.62
N LEU A 179 3.59 2.39 -1.60
CA LEU A 179 3.44 2.91 -0.23
C LEU A 179 3.77 4.41 -0.16
N LEU A 180 4.82 4.83 -0.87
CA LEU A 180 5.19 6.25 -0.95
C LEU A 180 4.08 7.08 -1.61
N PHE A 181 3.49 6.59 -2.71
CA PHE A 181 2.36 7.25 -3.36
C PHE A 181 1.10 7.27 -2.48
N ALA A 182 0.83 6.19 -1.77
CA ALA A 182 -0.28 6.14 -0.80
C ALA A 182 -0.10 7.19 0.31
N ALA A 183 1.11 7.29 0.90
CA ALA A 183 1.43 8.30 1.89
C ALA A 183 1.30 9.73 1.33
N ASN A 184 1.74 9.96 0.08
CA ASN A 184 1.57 11.24 -0.60
C ASN A 184 0.08 11.60 -0.75
N THR A 185 -0.74 10.67 -1.19
CA THR A 185 -2.19 10.85 -1.32
C THR A 185 -2.86 11.17 0.03
N ALA A 186 -2.42 10.52 1.12
CA ALA A 186 -2.90 10.80 2.47
C ALA A 186 -2.55 12.23 2.93
N ILE A 187 -1.32 12.71 2.66
CA ILE A 187 -0.92 14.09 2.94
C ILE A 187 -1.79 15.08 2.15
N ILE A 188 -2.01 14.81 0.85
CA ILE A 188 -2.84 15.64 -0.02
C ILE A 188 -4.28 15.70 0.51
N GLY A 189 -4.88 14.58 0.84
CA GLY A 189 -6.22 14.51 1.43
C GLY A 189 -6.32 15.29 2.74
N ALA A 190 -5.36 15.10 3.64
CA ALA A 190 -5.32 15.77 4.93
C ALA A 190 -5.23 17.30 4.80
N TYR A 191 -4.32 17.84 3.99
CA TYR A 191 -4.22 19.28 3.87
C TYR A 191 -5.44 19.91 3.18
N HIS A 192 -6.10 19.23 2.24
CA HIS A 192 -7.36 19.68 1.66
C HIS A 192 -8.47 19.76 2.70
N VAL A 193 -8.57 18.78 3.60
CA VAL A 193 -9.52 18.82 4.72
C VAL A 193 -9.23 20.01 5.64
N PHE A 194 -7.96 20.25 6.00
CA PHE A 194 -7.61 21.41 6.85
C PHE A 194 -7.94 22.75 6.20
N VAL A 195 -7.73 22.87 4.88
CA VAL A 195 -8.12 24.07 4.13
C VAL A 195 -9.65 24.24 4.13
N ALA A 196 -10.41 23.18 3.85
CA ALA A 196 -11.88 23.23 3.84
C ALA A 196 -12.46 23.54 5.22
N LEU A 197 -11.92 22.99 6.30
CA LEU A 197 -12.30 23.31 7.67
C LEU A 197 -11.98 24.78 8.01
N SER A 198 -10.87 25.30 7.54
CA SER A 198 -10.49 26.70 7.70
C SER A 198 -11.42 27.66 6.93
N GLU A 199 -11.92 27.26 5.76
CA GLU A 199 -12.93 28.01 5.01
C GLU A 199 -14.24 28.09 5.75
N ARG A 200 -14.61 27.04 6.45
CA ARG A 200 -15.81 26.97 7.30
C ARG A 200 -15.60 27.57 8.70
N ARG A 201 -14.44 28.18 9.00
CA ARG A 201 -14.08 28.78 10.30
C ARG A 201 -13.95 27.78 11.46
N TYR A 202 -13.88 26.48 11.22
CA TYR A 202 -13.59 25.48 12.25
C TYR A 202 -12.09 25.34 12.55
N PHE A 203 -11.25 25.86 11.66
CA PHE A 203 -9.79 25.85 11.80
C PHE A 203 -9.20 27.26 11.58
N PRO A 204 -7.99 27.55 12.12
CA PRO A 204 -7.37 28.85 11.97
C PRO A 204 -7.23 29.29 10.50
N ASN A 205 -7.58 30.53 10.19
CA ASN A 205 -7.50 31.09 8.84
C ASN A 205 -6.08 31.02 8.23
N ARG A 206 -5.06 30.84 9.08
CA ARG A 206 -3.66 30.68 8.63
C ARG A 206 -3.46 29.44 7.75
N MET A 207 -4.26 28.39 7.91
CA MET A 207 -4.16 27.15 7.10
C MET A 207 -4.45 27.39 5.61
N ARG A 208 -5.20 28.44 5.27
CA ARG A 208 -5.49 28.82 3.88
C ARG A 208 -4.39 29.65 3.24
N ARG A 209 -3.39 30.12 4.01
CA ARG A 209 -2.31 30.94 3.46
C ARG A 209 -1.53 30.17 2.41
N ARG A 210 -1.44 30.75 1.23
CA ARG A 210 -0.70 30.20 0.11
C ARG A 210 0.74 30.66 0.11
N HIS A 211 1.63 29.77 -0.31
CA HIS A 211 3.04 30.10 -0.45
C HIS A 211 3.24 31.16 -1.55
N PRO A 212 4.03 32.23 -1.35
CA PRO A 212 4.16 33.33 -2.32
C PRO A 212 4.61 32.89 -3.71
N ARG A 213 5.51 31.88 -3.77
CA ARG A 213 6.10 31.37 -5.02
C ARG A 213 5.33 30.20 -5.60
N PHE A 214 4.84 29.27 -4.79
CA PHE A 214 4.29 28.00 -5.25
C PHE A 214 2.76 27.94 -5.21
N ASN A 215 2.13 28.94 -4.61
CA ASN A 215 0.66 29.05 -4.47
C ASN A 215 -0.01 27.83 -3.78
N THR A 216 0.75 27.07 -3.00
CA THR A 216 0.32 25.91 -2.21
C THR A 216 -0.03 26.30 -0.78
N PRO A 217 -0.98 25.62 -0.10
CA PRO A 217 -1.33 25.90 1.29
C PRO A 217 -0.27 25.35 2.25
N TYR A 218 0.90 25.96 2.28
CA TYR A 218 2.11 25.43 2.92
C TYR A 218 1.97 25.14 4.42
N LEU A 219 1.14 25.90 5.15
CA LEU A 219 0.90 25.63 6.57
C LEU A 219 0.06 24.39 6.80
N ALA A 220 -0.97 24.15 5.95
CA ALA A 220 -1.77 22.95 6.01
C ALA A 220 -0.93 21.71 5.63
N ILE A 221 -0.06 21.83 4.62
CA ILE A 221 0.86 20.74 4.21
C ILE A 221 1.84 20.44 5.35
N ARG A 222 2.46 21.47 5.96
CA ARG A 222 3.36 21.25 7.10
C ARG A 222 2.67 20.54 8.25
N PHE A 223 1.45 20.95 8.58
CA PHE A 223 0.68 20.31 9.65
C PHE A 223 0.37 18.85 9.32
N ALA A 224 -0.07 18.57 8.08
CA ALA A 224 -0.33 17.22 7.60
C ALA A 224 0.92 16.32 7.60
N THR A 225 2.13 16.91 7.52
CA THR A 225 3.41 16.19 7.53
C THR A 225 3.96 16.02 8.94
N VAL A 226 3.90 17.08 9.77
CA VAL A 226 4.50 17.08 11.12
C VAL A 226 3.74 16.17 12.09
N VAL A 227 2.41 16.09 11.99
CA VAL A 227 1.61 15.25 12.89
C VAL A 227 1.99 13.77 12.81
N PRO A 228 2.06 13.13 11.64
CA PRO A 228 2.53 11.74 11.54
C PRO A 228 3.98 11.56 12.02
N ILE A 229 4.86 12.51 11.74
CA ILE A 229 6.25 12.48 12.23
C ILE A 229 6.30 12.50 13.75
N ALA A 230 5.51 13.36 14.39
CA ALA A 230 5.44 13.42 15.85
C ALA A 230 4.91 12.12 16.47
N ILE A 231 3.96 11.46 15.81
CA ILE A 231 3.45 10.15 16.25
C ILE A 231 4.54 9.09 16.13
N ILE A 232 5.25 9.02 15.01
CA ILE A 232 6.36 8.05 14.81
C ILE A 232 7.47 8.27 15.83
N TRP A 233 7.74 9.52 16.20
CA TRP A 233 8.77 9.84 17.19
C TRP A 233 8.36 9.48 18.61
N ALA A 234 7.05 9.46 18.90
CA ALA A 234 6.50 9.17 20.23
C ALA A 234 6.30 7.66 20.50
N THR A 235 6.39 6.81 19.48
CA THR A 235 6.24 5.34 19.55
C THR A 235 7.58 4.65 19.51
#